data_be01b2c58e19a15b5eb20edc16085aeb
#
_entry.id   be01b2c58e19a15b5eb20edc16085aeb
#
_cell.length_a   1.000
_cell.length_b   1.000
_cell.length_c   1.000
_cell.angle_alpha   90.00
_cell.angle_beta   90.00
_cell.angle_gamma   90.00
#
_symmetry.space_group_name_H-M   'P 1'
#
loop_
_entity.id
_entity.type
_entity.pdbx_description
1 polymer ?
#
loop_
_entity_poly.entity_id
_entity_poly.type
_entity_poly.pdbx_seq_one_letter_code
_entity_poly.pdbx_strand_id
1 'polypeptide(L)'
;MRRRKAKEIKILPDPKFNEVVVTKFVNNLMLDGKKSLAFKIFYDAIEMVNEKVEDQEGLDVWKKAIENITPSVEVRSRRIGGATFQIPTPVRDGRKASLAMKWLIGYSRKRNEKTMAQKLAAEIVAASKEEGSAYKKKEDTLRMAEANKAFSHFRF
;
A
#
# COMPACT_ATOMS: atom_id res chain seq x y z
N MET A 1 -18.13 -9.90 -22.58
CA MET A 1 -16.75 -10.19 -22.12
C MET A 1 -15.74 -9.41 -22.97
N ARG A 2 -14.68 -8.85 -22.35
CA ARG A 2 -13.67 -8.08 -23.08
C ARG A 2 -12.72 -9.02 -23.83
N ARG A 3 -12.66 -8.95 -25.15
CA ARG A 3 -11.82 -9.84 -25.99
C ARG A 3 -10.33 -9.51 -25.92
N ARG A 4 -9.93 -8.28 -25.57
CA ARG A 4 -8.53 -7.83 -25.56
C ARG A 4 -8.17 -7.20 -24.22
N LYS A 5 -6.92 -7.40 -23.79
CA LYS A 5 -6.33 -6.68 -22.63
C LYS A 5 -6.41 -5.16 -22.90
N ALA A 6 -6.70 -4.38 -21.87
CA ALA A 6 -6.67 -2.91 -21.98
C ALA A 6 -5.26 -2.45 -22.34
N LYS A 7 -5.16 -1.40 -23.16
CA LYS A 7 -3.88 -0.72 -23.39
C LYS A 7 -3.35 -0.18 -22.06
N GLU A 8 -2.07 -0.36 -21.82
CA GLU A 8 -1.41 0.22 -20.64
C GLU A 8 -1.26 1.72 -20.84
N ILE A 9 -1.80 2.49 -19.91
CA ILE A 9 -1.66 3.95 -19.91
C ILE A 9 -0.31 4.28 -19.26
N LYS A 10 0.56 4.99 -19.98
CA LYS A 10 1.81 5.51 -19.43
C LYS A 10 1.50 6.57 -18.39
N ILE A 11 1.96 6.35 -17.17
CA ILE A 11 1.82 7.30 -16.07
C ILE A 11 3.03 8.23 -16.10
N LEU A 12 2.79 9.53 -16.16
CA LEU A 12 3.84 10.55 -16.10
C LEU A 12 4.43 10.61 -14.69
N PRO A 13 5.72 10.90 -14.55
CA PRO A 13 6.35 11.09 -13.25
C PRO A 13 5.77 12.31 -12.52
N ASP A 14 6.00 12.36 -11.23
CA ASP A 14 5.62 13.47 -10.36
C ASP A 14 6.45 14.73 -10.65
N PRO A 15 5.85 15.94 -10.61
CA PRO A 15 6.57 17.18 -10.91
C PRO A 15 7.62 17.59 -9.86
N LYS A 16 7.48 17.19 -8.58
CA LYS A 16 8.41 17.58 -7.49
C LYS A 16 9.60 16.61 -7.37
N PHE A 17 9.33 15.31 -7.37
CA PHE A 17 10.33 14.25 -7.16
C PHE A 17 10.70 13.50 -8.45
N ASN A 18 10.03 13.77 -9.54
CA ASN A 18 10.23 13.12 -10.85
C ASN A 18 10.10 11.57 -10.80
N GLU A 19 9.24 11.06 -9.91
CA GLU A 19 9.03 9.61 -9.71
C GLU A 19 7.63 9.13 -10.09
N VAL A 20 7.58 8.08 -10.90
CA VAL A 20 6.32 7.43 -11.33
C VAL A 20 5.60 6.78 -10.16
N VAL A 21 6.34 6.29 -9.15
CA VAL A 21 5.78 5.61 -7.98
C VAL A 21 4.95 6.58 -7.13
N VAL A 22 5.41 7.84 -7.01
CA VAL A 22 4.69 8.93 -6.32
C VAL A 22 3.36 9.20 -7.03
N THR A 23 3.38 9.35 -8.35
CA THR A 23 2.13 9.56 -9.12
C THR A 23 1.15 8.40 -8.95
N LYS A 24 1.63 7.15 -8.92
CA LYS A 24 0.79 5.97 -8.65
C LYS A 24 0.18 6.03 -7.25
N PHE A 25 0.95 6.44 -6.26
CA PHE A 25 0.47 6.59 -4.89
C PHE A 25 -0.60 7.68 -4.79
N VAL A 26 -0.35 8.86 -5.36
CA VAL A 26 -1.30 9.98 -5.41
C VAL A 26 -2.60 9.59 -6.12
N ASN A 27 -2.52 8.82 -7.20
CA ASN A 27 -3.70 8.31 -7.88
C ASN A 27 -4.53 7.34 -7.00
N ASN A 28 -3.90 6.59 -6.10
CA ASN A 28 -4.61 5.77 -5.10
C ASN A 28 -5.14 6.59 -3.92
N LEU A 29 -4.47 7.68 -3.56
CA LEU A 29 -4.87 8.59 -2.49
C LEU A 29 -6.06 9.47 -2.91
N MET A 30 -6.14 9.81 -4.19
CA MET A 30 -7.15 10.69 -4.77
C MET A 30 -8.58 10.17 -4.51
N LEU A 31 -9.48 11.08 -4.15
CA LEU A 31 -10.93 10.88 -4.06
C LEU A 31 -11.64 11.89 -4.99
N ASP A 32 -12.76 11.51 -5.57
CA ASP A 32 -13.63 12.36 -6.40
C ASP A 32 -12.91 13.08 -7.56
N GLY A 33 -11.81 12.50 -8.07
CA GLY A 33 -11.00 13.12 -9.11
C GLY A 33 -10.17 14.33 -8.67
N LYS A 34 -10.10 14.66 -7.37
CA LYS A 34 -9.39 15.82 -6.82
C LYS A 34 -7.88 15.59 -6.76
N LYS A 35 -7.23 15.51 -7.91
CA LYS A 35 -5.82 15.13 -8.04
C LYS A 35 -4.84 16.14 -7.44
N SER A 36 -5.08 17.44 -7.65
CA SER A 36 -4.24 18.51 -7.10
C SER A 36 -4.22 18.49 -5.56
N LEU A 37 -5.40 18.27 -4.95
CA LEU A 37 -5.51 18.13 -3.49
C LEU A 37 -4.74 16.90 -2.99
N ALA A 38 -4.81 15.78 -3.71
CA ALA A 38 -4.08 14.56 -3.33
C ALA A 38 -2.56 14.75 -3.41
N PHE A 39 -2.05 15.48 -4.41
CA PHE A 39 -0.65 15.88 -4.48
C PHE A 39 -0.25 16.76 -3.29
N LYS A 40 -1.05 17.79 -2.98
CA LYS A 40 -0.81 18.66 -1.83
C LYS A 40 -0.73 17.85 -0.53
N ILE A 41 -1.69 16.98 -0.26
CA ILE A 41 -1.70 16.11 0.94
C ILE A 41 -0.44 15.26 1.01
N PHE A 42 0.02 14.70 -0.12
CA PHE A 42 1.23 13.89 -0.14
C PHE A 42 2.48 14.73 0.15
N TYR A 43 2.63 15.90 -0.49
CA TYR A 43 3.77 16.78 -0.25
C TYR A 43 3.83 17.30 1.17
N ASP A 44 2.71 17.78 1.72
CA ASP A 44 2.61 18.21 3.11
C ASP A 44 2.97 17.06 4.07
N ALA A 45 2.55 15.82 3.75
CA ALA A 45 2.91 14.65 4.55
C ALA A 45 4.41 14.36 4.52
N ILE A 46 5.06 14.43 3.35
CA ILE A 46 6.52 14.22 3.22
C ILE A 46 7.30 15.30 3.96
N GLU A 47 6.86 16.57 3.92
CA GLU A 47 7.48 17.66 4.69
C GLU A 47 7.40 17.39 6.20
N MET A 48 6.23 16.95 6.70
CA MET A 48 6.08 16.54 8.10
C MET A 48 6.93 15.31 8.47
N VAL A 49 7.19 14.41 7.53
CA VAL A 49 8.10 13.26 7.76
C VAL A 49 9.54 13.76 7.87
N ASN A 50 9.97 14.70 7.02
CA ASN A 50 11.30 15.32 7.12
C ASN A 50 11.53 15.98 8.49
N GLU A 51 10.51 16.69 9.01
CA GLU A 51 10.58 17.32 10.33
C GLU A 51 10.72 16.33 11.50
N LYS A 52 10.16 15.11 11.33
CA LYS A 52 10.15 14.08 12.38
C LYS A 52 11.33 13.12 12.31
N VAL A 53 11.97 13.02 11.16
CA VAL A 53 13.08 12.10 10.91
C VAL A 53 14.22 12.91 10.29
N GLU A 54 15.09 13.45 11.14
CA GLU A 54 16.17 14.35 10.73
C GLU A 54 17.31 13.63 9.96
N ASP A 55 17.44 12.32 10.16
CA ASP A 55 18.55 11.52 9.62
C ASP A 55 18.37 11.08 8.15
N GLN A 56 17.15 11.17 7.59
CA GLN A 56 16.82 10.63 6.28
C GLN A 56 15.86 11.55 5.52
N GLU A 57 15.99 11.57 4.19
CA GLU A 57 15.02 12.27 3.35
C GLU A 57 13.62 11.62 3.44
N GLY A 58 12.58 12.43 3.65
CA GLY A 58 11.23 11.91 3.86
C GLY A 58 10.68 11.06 2.71
N LEU A 59 11.18 11.29 1.49
CA LEU A 59 10.85 10.44 0.35
C LEU A 59 11.43 9.02 0.51
N ASP A 60 12.64 8.90 1.02
CA ASP A 60 13.28 7.60 1.24
C ASP A 60 12.66 6.87 2.43
N VAL A 61 12.28 7.60 3.48
CA VAL A 61 11.48 7.06 4.59
C VAL A 61 10.14 6.49 4.08
N TRP A 62 9.47 7.21 3.18
CA TRP A 62 8.24 6.72 2.55
C TRP A 62 8.46 5.48 1.67
N LYS A 63 9.52 5.44 0.87
CA LYS A 63 9.88 4.26 0.07
C LYS A 63 10.13 3.05 0.96
N LYS A 64 10.91 3.22 2.03
CA LYS A 64 11.16 2.19 3.05
C LYS A 64 9.85 1.71 3.70
N ALA A 65 8.95 2.62 4.04
CA ALA A 65 7.64 2.26 4.58
C ALA A 65 6.82 1.41 3.60
N ILE A 66 6.78 1.77 2.30
CA ILE A 66 6.11 0.96 1.26
C ILE A 66 6.75 -0.42 1.14
N GLU A 67 8.07 -0.52 1.18
CA GLU A 67 8.79 -1.80 1.12
C GLU A 67 8.45 -2.67 2.33
N ASN A 68 8.50 -2.11 3.54
CA ASN A 68 8.15 -2.80 4.78
C ASN A 68 6.70 -3.33 4.78
N ILE A 69 5.74 -2.60 4.20
CA ILE A 69 4.34 -3.02 4.10
C ILE A 69 4.11 -4.03 2.97
N THR A 70 5.01 -4.12 2.00
CA THR A 70 4.81 -4.95 0.80
C THR A 70 4.71 -6.43 1.14
N PRO A 71 3.56 -7.09 0.86
CA PRO A 71 3.38 -8.50 1.15
C PRO A 71 3.95 -9.40 0.05
N SER A 72 4.52 -10.52 0.43
CA SER A 72 4.95 -11.60 -0.49
C SER A 72 3.81 -12.54 -0.86
N VAL A 73 2.83 -12.72 0.04
CA VAL A 73 1.72 -13.66 -0.07
C VAL A 73 0.41 -12.95 0.23
N GLU A 74 -0.65 -13.32 -0.46
CA GLU A 74 -2.04 -12.93 -0.14
C GLU A 74 -2.89 -14.20 0.07
N VAL A 75 -3.97 -14.07 0.82
CA VAL A 75 -4.93 -15.16 1.04
C VAL A 75 -6.15 -14.91 0.17
N ARG A 76 -6.54 -15.90 -0.63
CA ARG A 76 -7.72 -15.85 -1.50
C ARG A 76 -8.74 -16.88 -1.08
N SER A 77 -9.98 -16.44 -0.92
CA SER A 77 -11.10 -17.33 -0.63
C SER A 77 -11.52 -18.12 -1.87
N ARG A 78 -11.70 -19.43 -1.73
CA ARG A 78 -12.23 -20.30 -2.76
C ARG A 78 -13.25 -21.26 -2.17
N ARG A 79 -14.35 -21.48 -2.87
CA ARG A 79 -15.36 -22.44 -2.48
C ARG A 79 -15.09 -23.80 -3.15
N ILE A 80 -14.94 -24.83 -2.33
CA ILE A 80 -14.68 -26.21 -2.78
C ILE A 80 -15.64 -27.11 -2.03
N GLY A 81 -16.46 -27.89 -2.77
CA GLY A 81 -17.41 -28.85 -2.16
C GLY A 81 -18.38 -28.21 -1.16
N GLY A 82 -18.76 -26.92 -1.36
CA GLY A 82 -19.66 -26.21 -0.45
C GLY A 82 -18.97 -25.46 0.69
N ALA A 83 -17.74 -25.79 1.07
CA ALA A 83 -16.95 -25.10 2.08
C ALA A 83 -16.05 -23.99 1.45
N THR A 84 -15.84 -22.90 2.19
CA THR A 84 -14.97 -21.80 1.76
C THR A 84 -13.60 -21.94 2.41
N PHE A 85 -12.56 -22.11 1.59
CA PHE A 85 -11.17 -22.22 2.02
C PHE A 85 -10.42 -20.92 1.73
N GLN A 86 -9.50 -20.60 2.63
CA GLN A 86 -8.57 -19.48 2.49
C GLN A 86 -7.24 -20.01 1.92
N ILE A 87 -6.96 -19.75 0.64
CA ILE A 87 -5.81 -20.34 -0.06
C ILE A 87 -4.69 -19.31 -0.16
N PRO A 88 -3.50 -19.60 0.40
CA PRO A 88 -2.34 -18.73 0.26
C PRO A 88 -1.83 -18.74 -1.18
N THR A 89 -1.67 -17.56 -1.76
CA THR A 89 -1.16 -17.40 -3.12
C THR A 89 -0.06 -16.34 -3.15
N PRO A 90 1.05 -16.54 -3.88
CA PRO A 90 2.07 -15.52 -4.03
C PRO A 90 1.49 -14.30 -4.74
N VAL A 91 1.87 -13.12 -4.30
CA VAL A 91 1.44 -11.86 -4.91
C VAL A 91 2.29 -11.58 -6.14
N ARG A 92 1.66 -11.25 -7.28
CA ARG A 92 2.36 -10.83 -8.50
C ARG A 92 3.05 -9.49 -8.27
N ASP A 93 4.24 -9.27 -8.86
CA ASP A 93 5.05 -8.08 -8.60
C ASP A 93 4.32 -6.76 -8.86
N GLY A 94 3.57 -6.64 -9.95
CA GLY A 94 2.77 -5.44 -10.21
C GLY A 94 1.62 -5.19 -9.22
N ARG A 95 1.23 -6.20 -8.42
CA ARG A 95 0.19 -6.10 -7.39
C ARG A 95 0.78 -5.80 -6.00
N LYS A 96 2.01 -6.22 -5.72
CA LYS A 96 2.68 -6.01 -4.43
C LYS A 96 2.64 -4.54 -4.01
N ALA A 97 3.19 -3.65 -4.84
CA ALA A 97 3.21 -2.22 -4.58
C ALA A 97 1.80 -1.62 -4.45
N SER A 98 0.85 -2.05 -5.29
CA SER A 98 -0.54 -1.59 -5.21
C SER A 98 -1.23 -1.96 -3.90
N LEU A 99 -0.96 -3.16 -3.36
CA LEU A 99 -1.47 -3.59 -2.06
C LEU A 99 -0.87 -2.76 -0.92
N ALA A 100 0.45 -2.58 -0.91
CA ALA A 100 1.15 -1.78 0.09
C ALA A 100 0.61 -0.34 0.13
N MET A 101 0.48 0.31 -1.04
CA MET A 101 -0.08 1.67 -1.14
C MET A 101 -1.51 1.74 -0.60
N LYS A 102 -2.37 0.79 -0.96
CA LYS A 102 -3.77 0.74 -0.50
C LYS A 102 -3.87 0.50 1.00
N TRP A 103 -3.03 -0.35 1.56
CA TRP A 103 -2.99 -0.59 3.00
C TRP A 103 -2.51 0.64 3.75
N LEU A 104 -1.41 1.25 3.32
CA LEU A 104 -0.91 2.49 3.92
C LEU A 104 -1.99 3.58 3.94
N ILE A 105 -2.62 3.86 2.80
CA ILE A 105 -3.69 4.87 2.69
C ILE A 105 -4.90 4.50 3.55
N GLY A 106 -5.33 3.24 3.50
CA GLY A 106 -6.51 2.76 4.21
C GLY A 106 -6.37 2.85 5.73
N TYR A 107 -5.19 2.52 6.26
CA TYR A 107 -4.91 2.63 7.69
C TYR A 107 -4.59 4.05 8.12
N SER A 108 -3.93 4.86 7.30
CA SER A 108 -3.79 6.30 7.57
C SER A 108 -5.14 6.97 7.76
N ARG A 109 -6.13 6.68 6.92
CA ARG A 109 -7.49 7.25 7.05
C ARG A 109 -8.19 6.92 8.37
N LYS A 110 -7.84 5.80 9.00
CA LYS A 110 -8.42 5.35 10.27
C LYS A 110 -7.75 5.96 11.50
N ARG A 111 -6.66 6.69 11.33
CA ARG A 111 -5.96 7.36 12.43
C ARG A 111 -6.75 8.54 12.96
N ASN A 112 -6.42 8.97 14.19
CA ASN A 112 -7.17 10.00 14.95
C ASN A 112 -6.62 11.43 14.77
N GLU A 113 -5.52 11.63 14.01
CA GLU A 113 -4.98 12.97 13.74
C GLU A 113 -5.99 13.84 12.98
N LYS A 114 -5.82 15.17 13.03
CA LYS A 114 -6.80 16.13 12.49
C LYS A 114 -6.85 16.13 10.96
N THR A 115 -5.69 16.19 10.31
CA THR A 115 -5.61 16.30 8.83
C THR A 115 -5.13 15.01 8.19
N MET A 116 -5.49 14.78 6.90
CA MET A 116 -5.05 13.60 6.18
C MET A 116 -3.52 13.57 5.98
N ALA A 117 -2.88 14.75 5.84
CA ALA A 117 -1.43 14.85 5.75
C ALA A 117 -0.76 14.36 7.05
N GLN A 118 -1.26 14.80 8.22
CA GLN A 118 -0.77 14.34 9.53
C GLN A 118 -0.96 12.84 9.73
N LYS A 119 -2.14 12.31 9.37
CA LYS A 119 -2.45 10.88 9.42
C LYS A 119 -1.48 10.06 8.57
N LEU A 120 -1.24 10.52 7.35
CA LEU A 120 -0.35 9.86 6.40
C LEU A 120 1.11 9.91 6.89
N ALA A 121 1.59 11.08 7.32
CA ALA A 121 2.95 11.25 7.86
C ALA A 121 3.20 10.34 9.07
N ALA A 122 2.26 10.28 10.01
CA ALA A 122 2.38 9.44 11.20
C ALA A 122 2.41 7.94 10.87
N GLU A 123 1.59 7.48 9.89
CA GLU A 123 1.60 6.08 9.47
C GLU A 123 2.87 5.72 8.67
N ILE A 124 3.41 6.66 7.85
CA ILE A 124 4.68 6.49 7.14
C ILE A 124 5.83 6.29 8.12
N VAL A 125 5.94 7.16 9.13
CA VAL A 125 6.99 7.07 10.16
C VAL A 125 6.89 5.77 10.95
N ALA A 126 5.68 5.36 11.35
CA ALA A 126 5.46 4.10 12.04
C ALA A 126 5.86 2.90 11.16
N ALA A 127 5.42 2.88 9.90
CA ALA A 127 5.70 1.78 8.99
C ALA A 127 7.19 1.69 8.58
N SER A 128 7.92 2.80 8.54
CA SER A 128 9.38 2.79 8.29
C SER A 128 10.16 2.11 9.42
N LYS A 129 9.59 2.11 10.64
CA LYS A 129 10.11 1.44 11.84
C LYS A 129 9.53 0.03 12.05
N GLU A 130 8.84 -0.50 11.05
CA GLU A 130 8.13 -1.80 11.13
C GLU A 130 7.01 -1.84 12.17
N GLU A 131 6.41 -0.68 12.42
CA GLU A 131 5.30 -0.48 13.34
C GLU A 131 4.06 0.02 12.60
N GLY A 132 2.97 0.23 13.34
CA GLY A 132 1.73 0.80 12.80
C GLY A 132 0.76 -0.23 12.23
N SER A 133 -0.44 0.26 11.93
CA SER A 133 -1.56 -0.60 11.54
C SER A 133 -1.42 -1.17 10.13
N ALA A 134 -0.75 -0.45 9.24
CA ALA A 134 -0.49 -0.92 7.88
C ALA A 134 0.53 -2.07 7.88
N TYR A 135 1.60 -1.96 8.67
CA TYR A 135 2.58 -3.04 8.84
C TYR A 135 1.95 -4.26 9.52
N LYS A 136 1.19 -4.05 10.59
CA LYS A 136 0.44 -5.12 11.25
C LYS A 136 -0.48 -5.88 10.28
N LYS A 137 -1.11 -5.19 9.32
CA LYS A 137 -1.92 -5.84 8.29
C LYS A 137 -1.11 -6.80 7.42
N LYS A 138 0.14 -6.46 7.07
CA LYS A 138 1.06 -7.38 6.38
C LYS A 138 1.32 -8.62 7.22
N GLU A 139 1.69 -8.43 8.50
CA GLU A 139 1.97 -9.55 9.42
C GLU A 139 0.75 -10.47 9.61
N ASP A 140 -0.44 -9.89 9.84
CA ASP A 140 -1.68 -10.66 9.95
C ASP A 140 -1.98 -11.46 8.67
N THR A 141 -1.70 -10.88 7.50
CA THR A 141 -1.87 -11.57 6.22
C THR A 141 -0.89 -12.73 6.06
N LEU A 142 0.38 -12.56 6.46
CA LEU A 142 1.39 -13.61 6.46
C LEU A 142 1.03 -14.72 7.45
N ARG A 143 0.60 -14.38 8.66
CA ARG A 143 0.14 -15.33 9.68
C ARG A 143 -1.05 -16.15 9.20
N MET A 144 -2.04 -15.49 8.56
CA MET A 144 -3.17 -16.20 7.95
C MET A 144 -2.74 -17.12 6.82
N ALA A 145 -1.78 -16.70 6.00
CA ALA A 145 -1.23 -17.52 4.91
C ALA A 145 -0.50 -18.76 5.46
N GLU A 146 0.25 -18.61 6.54
CA GLU A 146 0.96 -19.70 7.19
C GLU A 146 0.00 -20.70 7.84
N ALA A 147 -1.00 -20.22 8.58
CA ALA A 147 -2.05 -21.06 9.17
C ALA A 147 -2.82 -21.88 8.14
N ASN A 148 -2.98 -21.35 6.93
CA ASN A 148 -3.70 -22.02 5.83
C ASN A 148 -2.77 -22.71 4.82
N LYS A 149 -1.50 -22.90 5.14
CA LYS A 149 -0.48 -23.49 4.24
C LYS A 149 -0.87 -24.88 3.74
N ALA A 150 -1.57 -25.66 4.53
CA ALA A 150 -2.07 -26.99 4.16
C ALA A 150 -2.98 -26.96 2.92
N PHE A 151 -3.69 -25.86 2.67
CA PHE A 151 -4.58 -25.70 1.53
C PHE A 151 -3.90 -25.13 0.27
N SER A 152 -2.58 -24.96 0.29
CA SER A 152 -1.81 -24.39 -0.83
C SER A 152 -1.90 -25.21 -2.13
N HIS A 153 -2.16 -26.52 -2.03
CA HIS A 153 -2.35 -27.41 -3.18
C HIS A 153 -3.64 -27.13 -3.98
N PHE A 154 -4.61 -26.41 -3.41
CA PHE A 154 -5.80 -25.94 -4.13
C PHE A 154 -5.58 -24.65 -4.96
N ARG A 155 -4.32 -24.23 -5.10
CA ARG A 155 -3.93 -23.08 -5.92
C ARG A 155 -4.14 -23.37 -7.42
N PHE A 156 -4.40 -22.32 -8.18
CA PHE A 156 -4.41 -22.35 -9.67
C PHE A 156 -3.18 -21.67 -10.22
#